data_0ead94b5994be18cd0758027e3672469
#
_entry.id   0ead94b5994be18cd0758027e3672469
#
_cell.length_a   1.000
_cell.length_b   1.000
_cell.length_c   1.000
_cell.angle_alpha   90.00
_cell.angle_beta   90.00
_cell.angle_gamma   90.00
#
_symmetry.space_group_name_H-M   'P 1'
#
loop_
_entity.id
_entity.type
_entity.pdbx_description
1 polymer ?
#
loop_
_entity_poly.entity_id
_entity_poly.type
_entity_poly.pdbx_seq_one_letter_code
_entity_poly.pdbx_strand_id
1 'polypeptide(L)'
;MVEKSIDVVVGGEMLVGSPPAADNHCHQKVQNHPGGVGGVVPPGTDGLPQVVVVGDTGKHAARVAVEGFAVLEPPADAEAAAERRDDVAALLAGFARHLQERTTHHLGYPYNLDFDFSVMAQFQNFSINNLGDPFIESNYGVHSRQFEVAVLDWFARLWDLQQDEYWGYITNCGTEGNLHGLLVGRELFPDGIIYASCESHYSVFKAARMYRVECVEIDTLVSGEMNCADFKSKLSQNPGRPAIVNVNIGTTVKGAIDDLDRIIRTLEKCGFRDRFYIHCDGALAGLMMPFIKQAPKVTFKKPIGSVSVSGHKFMGCPVPCGVVITRLEHVKVLSTDIEYLSSRDATIMGSRNGHAPMFLWYTLNKKGYRGIRKEVQKCLRNAHHLANRLREAGVSAYLNELSSTVVFERPHDEAFVHKWQLACEGSIAHVVVMPNVSVEKLNNFVEELIGERPRWHEGGGFRVPCVAKDIGQENCLCGVHDKKLRVV
;
A
#
# COMPACT_ATOMS: atom_id res chain seq x y z
N MET A 1 20.51 -44.13 -26.04
CA MET A 1 20.68 -45.36 -25.18
C MET A 1 21.46 -44.94 -23.95
N VAL A 2 20.97 -45.37 -22.83
CA VAL A 2 21.45 -45.26 -21.44
C VAL A 2 20.88 -44.06 -20.67
N GLU A 3 19.72 -44.32 -20.09
CA GLU A 3 19.20 -43.65 -18.88
C GLU A 3 20.16 -43.85 -17.72
N LYS A 4 20.37 -42.81 -16.94
CA LYS A 4 20.88 -42.90 -15.56
C LYS A 4 19.93 -42.19 -14.62
N SER A 5 19.19 -42.99 -13.88
CA SER A 5 18.47 -42.62 -12.69
C SER A 5 19.43 -42.11 -11.59
N ILE A 6 19.10 -41.03 -10.94
CA ILE A 6 19.81 -40.55 -9.75
C ILE A 6 18.89 -40.80 -8.56
N ASP A 7 19.28 -41.74 -7.71
CA ASP A 7 18.67 -42.01 -6.41
C ASP A 7 19.04 -40.88 -5.42
N VAL A 8 18.03 -40.30 -4.80
CA VAL A 8 18.21 -39.34 -3.69
C VAL A 8 18.17 -40.11 -2.38
N VAL A 9 19.29 -40.18 -1.71
CA VAL A 9 19.42 -40.72 -0.36
C VAL A 9 18.96 -39.63 0.65
N VAL A 10 17.93 -39.96 1.42
CA VAL A 10 17.48 -39.16 2.60
C VAL A 10 18.17 -39.79 3.83
N GLY A 11 18.88 -38.97 4.57
CA GLY A 11 19.41 -39.41 5.88
C GLY A 11 20.20 -38.31 6.59
N GLY A 12 19.74 -37.91 7.78
CA GLY A 12 20.58 -37.18 8.73
C GLY A 12 19.88 -36.06 9.49
N GLU A 13 19.19 -36.39 10.58
CA GLU A 13 18.79 -35.43 11.61
C GLU A 13 20.01 -34.78 12.27
N MET A 14 20.08 -33.47 12.26
CA MET A 14 20.95 -32.72 13.19
C MET A 14 20.11 -31.75 13.99
N LEU A 15 20.01 -32.05 15.28
CA LEU A 15 19.49 -31.16 16.30
C LEU A 15 20.41 -29.93 16.41
N VAL A 16 19.93 -28.77 16.05
CA VAL A 16 20.61 -27.49 16.33
C VAL A 16 19.72 -26.73 17.29
N GLY A 17 20.27 -26.46 18.46
CA GLY A 17 19.62 -25.74 19.55
C GLY A 17 19.25 -24.31 19.13
N SER A 18 18.06 -23.90 19.55
CA SER A 18 17.53 -22.55 19.37
C SER A 18 18.33 -21.54 20.23
N PRO A 19 18.72 -20.40 19.67
CA PRO A 19 19.21 -19.28 20.49
C PRO A 19 18.04 -18.62 21.27
N PRO A 20 18.32 -17.95 22.40
CA PRO A 20 17.30 -17.36 23.27
C PRO A 20 16.54 -16.24 22.54
N ALA A 21 15.23 -16.23 22.77
CA ALA A 21 14.32 -15.21 22.28
C ALA A 21 14.69 -13.84 22.86
N ALA A 22 14.95 -12.89 21.98
CA ALA A 22 14.96 -11.47 22.35
C ALA A 22 13.49 -11.01 22.50
N ASP A 23 13.15 -10.56 23.70
CA ASP A 23 11.85 -9.95 24.01
C ASP A 23 11.70 -8.63 23.24
N ASN A 24 10.99 -8.68 22.12
CA ASN A 24 10.50 -7.50 21.43
C ASN A 24 9.03 -7.31 21.79
N HIS A 25 8.75 -6.51 22.79
CA HIS A 25 7.42 -6.09 23.18
C HIS A 25 6.92 -4.97 22.24
N CYS A 26 6.45 -5.33 21.06
CA CYS A 26 5.37 -4.57 20.43
C CYS A 26 4.06 -5.23 20.82
N HIS A 27 3.34 -4.64 21.77
CA HIS A 27 2.08 -5.17 22.27
C HIS A 27 0.97 -5.00 21.24
N GLN A 28 0.80 -5.97 20.38
CA GLN A 28 -0.54 -6.27 19.86
C GLN A 28 -1.39 -6.80 21.02
N LYS A 29 -2.07 -5.89 21.71
CA LYS A 29 -3.10 -6.26 22.70
C LYS A 29 -4.31 -6.80 21.97
N VAL A 30 -4.36 -8.11 21.83
CA VAL A 30 -5.58 -8.83 21.49
C VAL A 30 -6.38 -9.03 22.78
N GLN A 31 -7.47 -8.30 22.92
CA GLN A 31 -8.47 -8.61 23.94
C GLN A 31 -9.46 -9.65 23.41
N ASN A 32 -9.58 -10.76 24.14
CA ASN A 32 -10.60 -11.78 23.92
C ASN A 32 -11.97 -11.27 24.37
N HIS A 33 -12.98 -11.37 23.50
CA HIS A 33 -14.38 -11.41 23.89
C HIS A 33 -15.03 -12.69 23.35
N PRO A 34 -15.80 -13.41 24.13
CA PRO A 34 -16.51 -14.63 23.72
C PRO A 34 -17.92 -14.27 23.20
N GLY A 35 -18.40 -15.02 22.22
CA GLY A 35 -19.83 -15.12 21.90
C GLY A 35 -20.14 -14.88 20.42
N GLY A 36 -20.18 -15.97 19.65
CA GLY A 36 -20.69 -15.97 18.29
C GLY A 36 -22.09 -16.55 18.24
N VAL A 37 -22.95 -16.00 17.43
CA VAL A 37 -24.20 -16.61 16.99
C VAL A 37 -24.18 -16.61 15.47
N GLY A 38 -24.39 -17.79 14.86
CA GLY A 38 -24.39 -17.98 13.43
C GLY A 38 -25.50 -17.18 12.74
N GLY A 39 -25.12 -16.30 11.86
CA GLY A 39 -26.01 -15.55 10.98
C GLY A 39 -26.24 -16.31 9.67
N VAL A 40 -27.51 -16.55 9.35
CA VAL A 40 -27.98 -17.13 8.09
C VAL A 40 -27.82 -16.08 6.99
N VAL A 41 -27.11 -16.42 5.92
CA VAL A 41 -26.97 -15.59 4.70
C VAL A 41 -28.19 -15.83 3.81
N PRO A 42 -28.86 -14.79 3.29
CA PRO A 42 -29.99 -14.95 2.37
C PRO A 42 -29.56 -15.55 1.03
N PRO A 43 -30.40 -16.36 0.38
CA PRO A 43 -30.09 -16.99 -0.90
C PRO A 43 -30.27 -16.00 -2.06
N GLY A 44 -29.29 -15.92 -2.92
CA GLY A 44 -29.44 -15.20 -4.19
C GLY A 44 -28.14 -14.73 -4.83
N THR A 45 -27.25 -15.65 -5.19
CA THR A 45 -26.26 -15.44 -6.28
C THR A 45 -26.01 -16.79 -6.95
N ASP A 46 -26.60 -16.98 -8.10
CA ASP A 46 -26.41 -18.19 -8.89
C ASP A 46 -24.98 -18.27 -9.43
N GLY A 47 -24.27 -19.34 -9.07
CA GLY A 47 -23.18 -19.88 -9.85
C GLY A 47 -21.74 -19.57 -9.47
N LEU A 48 -21.45 -18.89 -8.32
CA LEU A 48 -20.08 -18.76 -7.82
C LEU A 48 -19.92 -19.50 -6.50
N PRO A 49 -18.75 -20.13 -6.21
CA PRO A 49 -18.54 -20.84 -4.96
C PRO A 49 -18.66 -19.90 -3.77
N GLN A 50 -19.59 -20.23 -2.86
CA GLN A 50 -19.77 -19.53 -1.60
C GLN A 50 -18.54 -19.78 -0.71
N VAL A 51 -18.09 -18.73 -0.02
CA VAL A 51 -17.08 -18.88 1.03
C VAL A 51 -17.69 -19.68 2.17
N VAL A 52 -17.34 -20.96 2.29
CA VAL A 52 -17.72 -21.78 3.42
C VAL A 52 -16.88 -21.36 4.61
N VAL A 53 -17.50 -20.63 5.54
CA VAL A 53 -16.89 -20.34 6.84
C VAL A 53 -16.94 -21.62 7.67
N VAL A 54 -15.84 -22.37 7.71
CA VAL A 54 -15.68 -23.47 8.65
C VAL A 54 -15.38 -22.84 10.01
N GLY A 55 -16.35 -22.92 10.93
CA GLY A 55 -16.19 -22.43 12.29
C GLY A 55 -15.10 -23.23 13.03
N ASP A 56 -13.95 -22.60 13.22
CA ASP A 56 -12.95 -23.03 14.19
C ASP A 56 -12.59 -21.84 15.10
N THR A 57 -12.48 -22.10 16.38
CA THR A 57 -12.28 -21.16 17.47
C THR A 57 -10.84 -20.61 17.58
N GLY A 58 -10.05 -20.73 16.54
CA GLY A 58 -8.71 -20.16 16.45
C GLY A 58 -8.60 -19.23 15.24
N LYS A 59 -8.09 -18.05 15.44
CA LYS A 59 -7.85 -16.91 14.55
C LYS A 59 -7.24 -17.24 13.15
N HIS A 60 -7.79 -18.18 12.41
CA HIS A 60 -7.38 -18.47 11.04
C HIS A 60 -8.38 -17.88 10.07
N ALA A 61 -7.91 -17.00 9.20
CA ALA A 61 -8.68 -16.53 8.06
C ALA A 61 -9.19 -17.72 7.24
N ALA A 62 -10.46 -17.67 6.80
CA ALA A 62 -11.03 -18.71 5.96
C ALA A 62 -10.17 -18.91 4.70
N ARG A 63 -9.91 -20.16 4.34
CA ARG A 63 -9.17 -20.49 3.12
C ARG A 63 -10.05 -20.16 1.91
N VAL A 64 -9.43 -19.57 0.88
CA VAL A 64 -10.13 -19.30 -0.38
C VAL A 64 -10.62 -20.61 -1.00
N ALA A 65 -11.91 -20.67 -1.32
CA ALA A 65 -12.48 -21.80 -2.05
C ALA A 65 -12.02 -21.77 -3.51
N VAL A 66 -11.63 -22.92 -4.03
CA VAL A 66 -11.17 -23.08 -5.42
C VAL A 66 -12.12 -23.94 -6.27
N GLU A 67 -13.30 -24.25 -5.71
CA GLU A 67 -14.32 -25.02 -6.42
C GLU A 67 -14.73 -24.31 -7.72
N GLY A 68 -14.77 -25.05 -8.83
CA GLY A 68 -14.97 -24.48 -10.17
C GLY A 68 -13.74 -23.84 -10.83
N PHE A 69 -12.69 -23.50 -10.04
CA PHE A 69 -11.44 -22.93 -10.56
C PHE A 69 -10.27 -23.91 -10.58
N ALA A 70 -10.53 -25.20 -10.29
CA ALA A 70 -9.50 -26.23 -10.34
C ALA A 70 -8.92 -26.34 -11.75
N VAL A 71 -7.58 -26.40 -11.84
CA VAL A 71 -6.90 -26.68 -13.11
C VAL A 71 -7.05 -28.19 -13.39
N LEU A 72 -7.75 -28.50 -14.46
CA LEU A 72 -8.02 -29.87 -14.89
C LEU A 72 -7.34 -30.12 -16.23
N GLU A 73 -6.91 -31.37 -16.47
CA GLU A 73 -6.41 -31.79 -17.77
C GLU A 73 -7.48 -31.58 -18.85
N PRO A 74 -7.11 -31.04 -20.02
CA PRO A 74 -8.03 -30.95 -21.16
C PRO A 74 -8.48 -32.36 -21.60
N PRO A 75 -9.78 -32.57 -21.91
CA PRO A 75 -10.23 -33.83 -22.48
C PRO A 75 -9.50 -34.15 -23.78
N ALA A 76 -9.21 -35.44 -24.02
CA ALA A 76 -8.58 -35.90 -25.26
C ALA A 76 -9.56 -35.88 -26.45
N ASP A 77 -10.85 -36.02 -26.19
CA ASP A 77 -11.93 -35.94 -27.19
C ASP A 77 -12.21 -34.49 -27.59
N ALA A 78 -12.39 -34.25 -28.90
CA ALA A 78 -12.50 -32.90 -29.44
C ALA A 78 -13.85 -32.22 -29.06
N GLU A 79 -14.94 -32.98 -28.92
CA GLU A 79 -16.23 -32.45 -28.52
C GLU A 79 -16.23 -32.05 -27.04
N ALA A 80 -15.74 -32.94 -26.16
CA ALA A 80 -15.57 -32.65 -24.76
C ALA A 80 -14.57 -31.49 -24.52
N ALA A 81 -13.54 -31.38 -25.36
CA ALA A 81 -12.62 -30.23 -25.29
C ALA A 81 -13.25 -28.92 -25.74
N ALA A 82 -14.22 -28.93 -26.65
CA ALA A 82 -15.01 -27.77 -27.05
C ALA A 82 -15.95 -27.32 -25.90
N GLU A 83 -16.71 -28.26 -25.34
CA GLU A 83 -17.57 -28.02 -24.18
C GLU A 83 -16.76 -27.43 -23.00
N ARG A 84 -15.60 -28.00 -22.72
CA ARG A 84 -14.71 -27.46 -21.67
C ARG A 84 -14.24 -26.01 -21.93
N ARG A 85 -14.00 -25.64 -23.19
CA ARG A 85 -13.66 -24.23 -23.54
C ARG A 85 -14.82 -23.28 -23.25
N ASP A 86 -16.05 -23.70 -23.56
CA ASP A 86 -17.25 -22.92 -23.30
C ASP A 86 -17.51 -22.75 -21.80
N ASP A 87 -17.29 -23.81 -21.00
CA ASP A 87 -17.35 -23.72 -19.53
C ASP A 87 -16.33 -22.74 -18.97
N VAL A 88 -15.10 -22.79 -19.45
CA VAL A 88 -14.04 -21.84 -19.03
C VAL A 88 -14.42 -20.41 -19.41
N ALA A 89 -14.95 -20.19 -20.61
CA ALA A 89 -15.39 -18.87 -21.04
C ALA A 89 -16.56 -18.35 -20.18
N ALA A 90 -17.53 -19.21 -19.86
CA ALA A 90 -18.65 -18.86 -18.98
C ALA A 90 -18.18 -18.53 -17.55
N LEU A 91 -17.22 -19.31 -17.01
CA LEU A 91 -16.61 -19.07 -15.70
C LEU A 91 -15.92 -17.70 -15.67
N LEU A 92 -15.11 -17.37 -16.69
CA LEU A 92 -14.41 -16.08 -16.79
C LEU A 92 -15.40 -14.91 -16.91
N ALA A 93 -16.47 -15.06 -17.69
CA ALA A 93 -17.53 -14.06 -17.80
C ALA A 93 -18.26 -13.87 -16.45
N GLY A 94 -18.52 -14.96 -15.72
CA GLY A 94 -19.08 -14.93 -14.38
C GLY A 94 -18.18 -14.18 -13.40
N PHE A 95 -16.89 -14.47 -13.41
CA PHE A 95 -15.91 -13.79 -12.57
C PHE A 95 -15.79 -12.29 -12.90
N ALA A 96 -15.83 -11.91 -14.19
CA ALA A 96 -15.85 -10.51 -14.58
C ALA A 96 -17.05 -9.73 -14.00
N ARG A 97 -18.25 -10.33 -14.02
CA ARG A 97 -19.44 -9.73 -13.38
C ARG A 97 -19.24 -9.59 -11.86
N HIS A 98 -18.72 -10.62 -11.21
CA HIS A 98 -18.38 -10.55 -9.79
C HIS A 98 -17.43 -9.38 -9.48
N LEU A 99 -16.36 -9.21 -10.25
CA LEU A 99 -15.44 -8.08 -10.07
C LEU A 99 -16.13 -6.72 -10.24
N GLN A 100 -17.03 -6.60 -11.24
CA GLN A 100 -17.82 -5.39 -11.44
C GLN A 100 -18.69 -5.05 -10.23
N GLU A 101 -19.39 -6.03 -9.65
CA GLU A 101 -20.17 -5.87 -8.41
C GLU A 101 -19.28 -5.44 -7.24
N ARG A 102 -18.13 -6.09 -7.06
CA ARG A 102 -17.21 -5.76 -5.98
C ARG A 102 -16.64 -4.34 -6.10
N THR A 103 -16.41 -3.84 -7.32
CA THR A 103 -15.90 -2.48 -7.52
C THR A 103 -16.92 -1.40 -7.20
N THR A 104 -18.24 -1.69 -7.24
CA THR A 104 -19.28 -0.71 -6.88
C THR A 104 -19.19 -0.23 -5.44
N HIS A 105 -18.81 -1.10 -4.52
CA HIS A 105 -18.75 -0.82 -3.07
C HIS A 105 -17.32 -0.72 -2.52
N HIS A 106 -16.32 -0.55 -3.38
CA HIS A 106 -14.92 -0.46 -2.97
C HIS A 106 -14.58 0.94 -2.42
N LEU A 107 -14.25 1.05 -1.10
CA LEU A 107 -13.92 2.32 -0.44
C LEU A 107 -12.69 2.25 0.48
N GLY A 108 -12.38 1.09 1.07
CA GLY A 108 -11.35 0.97 2.11
C GLY A 108 -9.91 0.89 1.60
N TYR A 109 -9.69 0.75 0.29
CA TYR A 109 -8.35 0.61 -0.26
C TYR A 109 -8.04 1.69 -1.30
N PRO A 110 -6.78 2.14 -1.41
CA PRO A 110 -6.39 3.31 -2.20
C PRO A 110 -6.24 3.00 -3.70
N TYR A 111 -7.19 2.31 -4.33
CA TYR A 111 -7.14 1.97 -5.74
C TYR A 111 -8.06 2.87 -6.56
N ASN A 112 -7.51 3.56 -7.55
CA ASN A 112 -8.29 4.27 -8.55
C ASN A 112 -8.80 3.27 -9.59
N LEU A 113 -10.12 3.08 -9.62
CA LEU A 113 -10.80 2.12 -10.50
C LEU A 113 -11.42 2.80 -11.73
N ASP A 114 -11.15 4.09 -11.94
CA ASP A 114 -11.62 4.86 -13.10
C ASP A 114 -10.55 4.89 -14.18
N PHE A 115 -10.49 3.83 -14.98
CA PHE A 115 -9.55 3.73 -16.08
C PHE A 115 -10.15 2.97 -17.27
N ASP A 116 -9.69 3.36 -18.46
CA ASP A 116 -9.93 2.63 -19.70
C ASP A 116 -8.58 2.42 -20.39
N PHE A 117 -8.19 1.17 -20.48
CA PHE A 117 -6.95 0.72 -21.10
C PHE A 117 -7.21 -0.19 -22.31
N SER A 118 -8.39 -0.12 -22.94
CA SER A 118 -8.73 -0.94 -24.10
C SER A 118 -7.71 -0.82 -25.24
N VAL A 119 -7.14 0.39 -25.42
CA VAL A 119 -6.07 0.65 -26.39
C VAL A 119 -4.79 -0.19 -26.13
N MET A 120 -4.60 -0.67 -24.91
CA MET A 120 -3.45 -1.50 -24.52
C MET A 120 -3.64 -2.99 -24.83
N ALA A 121 -4.83 -3.44 -25.19
CA ALA A 121 -5.12 -4.84 -25.48
C ALA A 121 -4.23 -5.42 -26.59
N GLN A 122 -3.83 -4.60 -27.56
CA GLN A 122 -2.93 -5.00 -28.66
C GLN A 122 -1.54 -5.47 -28.18
N PHE A 123 -1.12 -5.07 -26.99
CA PHE A 123 0.19 -5.43 -26.42
C PHE A 123 0.16 -6.73 -25.61
N GLN A 124 -1.00 -7.32 -25.37
CA GLN A 124 -1.13 -8.58 -24.61
C GLN A 124 -0.55 -9.78 -25.35
N ASN A 125 -0.31 -9.66 -26.65
CA ASN A 125 0.31 -10.71 -27.47
C ASN A 125 1.84 -10.71 -27.43
N PHE A 126 2.45 -9.87 -26.61
CA PHE A 126 3.90 -9.74 -26.50
C PHE A 126 4.38 -10.03 -25.07
N SER A 127 5.45 -10.80 -24.94
CA SER A 127 6.12 -11.01 -23.66
C SER A 127 7.11 -9.88 -23.38
N ILE A 128 6.58 -8.72 -22.92
CA ILE A 128 7.37 -7.52 -22.71
C ILE A 128 8.02 -7.58 -21.33
N ASN A 129 9.35 -7.63 -21.29
CA ASN A 129 10.14 -7.73 -20.06
C ASN A 129 11.29 -6.71 -20.05
N ASN A 130 11.29 -5.83 -19.06
CA ASN A 130 12.31 -4.79 -18.90
C ASN A 130 13.46 -5.31 -18.01
N LEU A 131 14.38 -6.06 -18.61
CA LEU A 131 15.56 -6.63 -17.95
C LEU A 131 16.66 -5.59 -17.74
N GLY A 132 17.35 -5.64 -16.59
CA GLY A 132 18.52 -4.82 -16.30
C GLY A 132 18.22 -3.33 -16.08
N ASP A 133 19.24 -2.49 -16.24
CA ASP A 133 19.16 -1.04 -16.07
C ASP A 133 18.21 -0.41 -17.10
N PRO A 134 17.23 0.40 -16.71
CA PRO A 134 16.30 1.06 -17.63
C PRO A 134 16.98 1.98 -18.66
N PHE A 135 18.12 2.57 -18.30
CA PHE A 135 18.83 3.58 -19.08
C PHE A 135 19.90 2.99 -20.01
N ILE A 136 20.15 1.67 -19.95
CA ILE A 136 21.17 0.99 -20.74
C ILE A 136 20.51 -0.04 -21.65
N GLU A 137 20.86 0.00 -22.94
CA GLU A 137 20.39 -1.02 -23.89
C GLU A 137 20.92 -2.40 -23.49
N SER A 138 20.16 -3.44 -23.82
CA SER A 138 20.54 -4.84 -23.57
C SER A 138 20.30 -5.69 -24.81
N ASN A 139 20.80 -6.92 -24.79
CA ASN A 139 20.59 -7.87 -25.89
C ASN A 139 19.12 -8.33 -26.04
N TYR A 140 18.25 -8.07 -25.05
CA TYR A 140 16.85 -8.43 -25.11
C TYR A 140 16.01 -7.29 -25.73
N GLY A 141 15.45 -7.54 -26.94
CA GLY A 141 14.76 -6.53 -27.73
C GLY A 141 13.25 -6.37 -27.45
N VAL A 142 12.60 -7.29 -26.70
CA VAL A 142 11.14 -7.20 -26.42
C VAL A 142 10.91 -6.52 -25.09
N HIS A 143 11.10 -5.23 -25.05
CA HIS A 143 11.00 -4.39 -23.85
C HIS A 143 10.26 -3.07 -24.13
N SER A 144 9.93 -2.34 -23.07
CA SER A 144 9.26 -1.05 -23.10
C SER A 144 10.07 0.07 -22.41
N ARG A 145 11.41 0.00 -22.46
CA ARG A 145 12.31 0.95 -21.78
C ARG A 145 12.02 2.41 -22.14
N GLN A 146 11.68 2.71 -23.40
CA GLN A 146 11.35 4.06 -23.85
C GLN A 146 10.18 4.66 -23.03
N PHE A 147 9.17 3.84 -22.73
CA PHE A 147 8.04 4.24 -21.88
C PHE A 147 8.50 4.37 -20.42
N GLU A 148 9.33 3.43 -19.95
CA GLU A 148 9.86 3.44 -18.60
C GLU A 148 10.66 4.71 -18.33
N VAL A 149 11.64 5.02 -19.15
CA VAL A 149 12.48 6.23 -19.00
C VAL A 149 11.63 7.49 -19.08
N ALA A 150 10.67 7.57 -20.01
CA ALA A 150 9.78 8.73 -20.11
C ALA A 150 8.92 8.95 -18.84
N VAL A 151 8.46 7.87 -18.20
CA VAL A 151 7.75 7.93 -16.92
C VAL A 151 8.70 8.38 -15.81
N LEU A 152 9.90 7.80 -15.73
CA LEU A 152 10.92 8.16 -14.74
C LEU A 152 11.33 9.63 -14.86
N ASP A 153 11.56 10.14 -16.06
CA ASP A 153 11.83 11.56 -16.33
C ASP A 153 10.70 12.47 -15.83
N TRP A 154 9.44 12.06 -16.02
CA TRP A 154 8.31 12.82 -15.56
C TRP A 154 8.30 12.93 -14.03
N PHE A 155 8.53 11.81 -13.30
CA PHE A 155 8.60 11.80 -11.84
C PHE A 155 9.84 12.52 -11.30
N ALA A 156 11.00 12.39 -11.95
CA ALA A 156 12.20 13.10 -11.56
C ALA A 156 11.98 14.62 -11.58
N ARG A 157 11.41 15.15 -12.67
CA ARG A 157 11.03 16.57 -12.77
C ARG A 157 9.99 16.98 -11.73
N LEU A 158 9.05 16.09 -11.37
CA LEU A 158 8.04 16.38 -10.35
C LEU A 158 8.68 16.64 -8.98
N TRP A 159 9.83 16.01 -8.71
CA TRP A 159 10.58 16.12 -7.45
C TRP A 159 11.87 16.94 -7.57
N ASP A 160 11.97 17.81 -8.61
CA ASP A 160 13.06 18.77 -8.83
C ASP A 160 14.44 18.12 -9.12
N LEU A 161 14.51 16.97 -9.79
CA LEU A 161 15.75 16.39 -10.32
C LEU A 161 15.89 16.63 -11.83
N GLN A 162 17.13 16.82 -12.28
CA GLN A 162 17.49 16.87 -13.69
C GLN A 162 17.80 15.46 -14.23
N GLN A 163 17.90 15.34 -15.56
CA GLN A 163 18.03 14.05 -16.23
C GLN A 163 19.30 13.27 -15.87
N ASP A 164 20.38 13.94 -15.54
CA ASP A 164 21.68 13.37 -15.18
C ASP A 164 21.93 13.25 -13.67
N GLU A 165 20.93 13.59 -12.85
CA GLU A 165 21.03 13.58 -11.39
C GLU A 165 20.34 12.39 -10.72
N TYR A 166 19.52 11.65 -11.49
CA TYR A 166 18.71 10.57 -10.93
C TYR A 166 18.94 9.22 -11.61
N TRP A 167 18.59 8.19 -10.89
CA TRP A 167 18.35 6.85 -11.37
C TRP A 167 17.03 6.35 -10.78
N GLY A 168 16.40 5.41 -11.46
CA GLY A 168 15.16 4.82 -10.98
C GLY A 168 14.65 3.75 -11.92
N TYR A 169 13.59 3.07 -11.51
CA TYR A 169 12.93 2.08 -12.36
C TYR A 169 11.46 1.90 -11.96
N ILE A 170 10.69 1.27 -12.86
CA ILE A 170 9.32 0.87 -12.57
C ILE A 170 9.35 -0.46 -11.81
N THR A 171 8.94 -0.42 -10.54
CA THR A 171 8.89 -1.55 -9.62
C THR A 171 7.61 -2.36 -9.81
N ASN A 172 7.57 -3.62 -9.31
CA ASN A 172 6.37 -4.43 -9.34
C ASN A 172 5.31 -4.00 -8.30
N CYS A 173 5.67 -3.20 -7.30
CA CYS A 173 4.75 -2.58 -6.33
C CYS A 173 5.47 -1.54 -5.47
N GLY A 174 4.71 -0.79 -4.64
CA GLY A 174 5.29 0.14 -3.67
C GLY A 174 6.19 -0.52 -2.63
N THR A 175 5.91 -1.77 -2.24
CA THR A 175 6.78 -2.55 -1.35
C THR A 175 8.18 -2.72 -1.95
N GLU A 176 8.30 -3.04 -3.24
CA GLU A 176 9.60 -3.14 -3.90
C GLU A 176 10.32 -1.78 -3.94
N GLY A 177 9.58 -0.69 -4.17
CA GLY A 177 10.14 0.67 -4.08
C GLY A 177 10.73 0.97 -2.70
N ASN A 178 10.03 0.60 -1.62
CA ASN A 178 10.54 0.75 -0.25
C ASN A 178 11.75 -0.18 0.01
N LEU A 179 11.69 -1.44 -0.48
CA LEU A 179 12.83 -2.36 -0.39
C LEU A 179 14.07 -1.75 -1.06
N HIS A 180 13.92 -1.26 -2.28
CA HIS A 180 15.04 -0.65 -3.01
C HIS A 180 15.60 0.58 -2.32
N GLY A 181 14.71 1.52 -1.91
CA GLY A 181 15.15 2.74 -1.22
C GLY A 181 15.91 2.46 0.08
N LEU A 182 15.43 1.50 0.89
CA LEU A 182 16.09 1.11 2.13
C LEU A 182 17.35 0.28 1.90
N LEU A 183 17.41 -0.51 0.81
CA LEU A 183 18.64 -1.21 0.41
C LEU A 183 19.75 -0.23 0.05
N VAL A 184 19.45 0.81 -0.73
CA VAL A 184 20.42 1.88 -1.05
C VAL A 184 20.95 2.51 0.23
N GLY A 185 20.07 2.84 1.17
CA GLY A 185 20.48 3.40 2.48
C GLY A 185 21.39 2.45 3.27
N ARG A 186 21.07 1.16 3.26
CA ARG A 186 21.85 0.12 3.93
C ARG A 186 23.22 -0.08 3.29
N GLU A 187 23.32 -0.05 1.96
CA GLU A 187 24.61 -0.20 1.28
C GLU A 187 25.49 1.04 1.43
N LEU A 188 24.90 2.24 1.49
CA LEU A 188 25.65 3.47 1.81
C LEU A 188 26.12 3.51 3.28
N PHE A 189 25.33 2.94 4.18
CA PHE A 189 25.59 2.92 5.62
C PHE A 189 25.41 1.51 6.19
N PRO A 190 26.37 0.59 5.97
CA PRO A 190 26.25 -0.81 6.41
C PRO A 190 26.00 -1.00 7.91
N ASP A 191 26.54 -0.10 8.74
CA ASP A 191 26.35 -0.09 10.21
C ASP A 191 25.16 0.80 10.65
N GLY A 192 24.38 1.32 9.69
CA GLY A 192 23.26 2.20 9.93
C GLY A 192 22.12 1.52 10.67
N ILE A 193 21.26 2.33 11.28
CA ILE A 193 20.00 1.93 11.91
C ILE A 193 18.84 2.49 11.10
N ILE A 194 17.84 1.65 10.83
CA ILE A 194 16.57 2.12 10.23
C ILE A 194 15.72 2.73 11.34
N TYR A 195 15.27 3.97 11.13
CA TYR A 195 14.29 4.66 11.97
C TYR A 195 12.99 4.81 11.18
N ALA A 196 11.90 4.26 11.70
CA ALA A 196 10.59 4.29 11.08
C ALA A 196 9.50 4.50 12.13
N SER A 197 8.45 5.26 11.82
CA SER A 197 7.34 5.37 12.76
C SER A 197 6.54 4.06 12.84
N CYS A 198 5.89 3.82 13.97
CA CYS A 198 5.01 2.64 14.14
C CYS A 198 3.83 2.64 13.15
N GLU A 199 3.46 3.77 12.55
CA GLU A 199 2.46 3.88 11.47
C GLU A 199 3.06 3.67 10.07
N SER A 200 4.37 3.37 9.95
CA SER A 200 4.99 3.05 8.66
C SER A 200 4.42 1.76 8.10
N HIS A 201 4.31 1.71 6.78
CA HIS A 201 3.81 0.51 6.11
C HIS A 201 4.68 -0.72 6.48
N TYR A 202 4.04 -1.87 6.71
CA TYR A 202 4.72 -3.11 7.13
C TYR A 202 5.90 -3.54 6.24
N SER A 203 5.97 -3.05 4.99
CA SER A 203 7.10 -3.32 4.08
C SER A 203 8.42 -2.77 4.59
N VAL A 204 8.41 -1.69 5.38
CA VAL A 204 9.61 -1.10 5.99
C VAL A 204 10.21 -2.05 7.02
N PHE A 205 9.38 -2.58 7.92
CA PHE A 205 9.81 -3.59 8.91
C PHE A 205 10.19 -4.92 8.27
N LYS A 206 9.51 -5.27 7.15
CA LYS A 206 9.90 -6.41 6.32
C LYS A 206 11.30 -6.21 5.72
N ALA A 207 11.61 -5.00 5.20
CA ALA A 207 12.92 -4.66 4.67
C ALA A 207 14.01 -4.79 5.74
N ALA A 208 13.79 -4.22 6.93
CA ALA A 208 14.71 -4.31 8.06
C ALA A 208 15.04 -5.78 8.39
N ARG A 209 14.00 -6.64 8.47
CA ARG A 209 14.17 -8.07 8.71
C ARG A 209 14.92 -8.78 7.60
N MET A 210 14.58 -8.50 6.32
CA MET A 210 15.22 -9.13 5.15
C MET A 210 16.70 -8.76 5.04
N TYR A 211 17.02 -7.50 5.28
CA TYR A 211 18.38 -6.97 5.18
C TYR A 211 19.18 -7.14 6.48
N ARG A 212 18.56 -7.67 7.54
CA ARG A 212 19.16 -7.84 8.87
C ARG A 212 19.73 -6.53 9.42
N VAL A 213 19.02 -5.43 9.19
CA VAL A 213 19.33 -4.11 9.73
C VAL A 213 18.49 -3.87 10.97
N GLU A 214 19.13 -3.34 12.02
CA GLU A 214 18.40 -2.91 13.21
C GLU A 214 17.36 -1.84 12.85
N CYS A 215 16.14 -1.99 13.35
CA CYS A 215 15.05 -1.04 13.14
C CYS A 215 14.57 -0.51 14.48
N VAL A 216 14.64 0.80 14.65
CA VAL A 216 14.12 1.51 15.82
C VAL A 216 12.79 2.13 15.45
N GLU A 217 11.73 1.66 16.09
CA GLU A 217 10.39 2.20 15.93
C GLU A 217 10.26 3.54 16.65
N ILE A 218 9.65 4.51 16.01
CA ILE A 218 9.38 5.86 16.53
C ILE A 218 7.89 5.99 16.80
N ASP A 219 7.54 6.51 17.98
CA ASP A 219 6.15 6.83 18.31
C ASP A 219 5.56 7.86 17.34
N THR A 220 4.25 7.85 17.20
CA THR A 220 3.53 8.84 16.40
C THR A 220 2.71 9.79 17.27
N LEU A 221 2.38 10.94 16.70
CA LEU A 221 1.33 11.80 17.24
C LEU A 221 -0.04 11.14 16.98
N VAL A 222 -1.08 11.62 17.62
CA VAL A 222 -2.45 11.11 17.42
C VAL A 222 -2.89 11.25 15.95
N SER A 223 -2.41 12.28 15.27
CA SER A 223 -2.59 12.50 13.82
C SER A 223 -1.93 11.42 12.94
N GLY A 224 -0.99 10.63 13.49
CA GLY A 224 -0.32 9.52 12.81
C GLY A 224 1.04 9.87 12.21
N GLU A 225 1.50 11.12 12.28
CA GLU A 225 2.82 11.53 11.85
C GLU A 225 3.90 11.17 12.89
N MET A 226 5.14 11.03 12.46
CA MET A 226 6.29 10.71 13.31
C MET A 226 6.45 11.72 14.44
N ASN A 227 6.53 11.26 15.68
CA ASN A 227 6.84 12.10 16.84
C ASN A 227 8.33 12.48 16.83
N CYS A 228 8.63 13.68 16.36
CA CYS A 228 10.02 14.18 16.28
C CYS A 228 10.71 14.34 17.64
N ALA A 229 9.99 14.41 18.76
CA ALA A 229 10.60 14.45 20.09
C ALA A 229 11.11 13.05 20.48
N ASP A 230 10.31 12.01 20.22
CA ASP A 230 10.72 10.62 20.41
C ASP A 230 11.85 10.25 19.43
N PHE A 231 11.73 10.65 18.15
CA PHE A 231 12.80 10.47 17.17
C PHE A 231 14.13 11.05 17.65
N LYS A 232 14.12 12.28 18.16
CA LYS A 232 15.32 12.90 18.74
C LYS A 232 15.88 12.08 19.91
N SER A 233 15.02 11.60 20.80
CA SER A 233 15.43 10.78 21.97
C SER A 233 16.13 9.49 21.51
N LYS A 234 15.56 8.79 20.56
CA LYS A 234 16.08 7.52 20.03
C LYS A 234 17.37 7.69 19.21
N LEU A 235 17.50 8.79 18.45
CA LEU A 235 18.77 9.16 17.81
C LEU A 235 19.89 9.38 18.83
N SER A 236 19.59 10.06 19.93
CA SER A 236 20.57 10.35 20.99
C SER A 236 21.07 9.12 21.72
N GLN A 237 20.36 7.99 21.63
CA GLN A 237 20.78 6.71 22.19
C GLN A 237 21.80 5.98 21.30
N ASN A 238 21.92 6.35 20.03
CA ASN A 238 22.77 5.72 19.03
C ASN A 238 23.67 6.74 18.29
N PRO A 239 24.44 7.59 19.00
CA PRO A 239 25.11 8.73 18.38
C PRO A 239 26.27 8.34 17.45
N GLY A 240 26.77 7.11 17.57
CA GLY A 240 27.90 6.60 16.77
C GLY A 240 27.51 5.97 15.44
N ARG A 241 26.23 5.65 15.23
CA ARG A 241 25.76 4.90 14.06
C ARG A 241 24.97 5.78 13.10
N PRO A 242 25.15 5.64 11.77
CA PRO A 242 24.37 6.39 10.78
C PRO A 242 22.85 6.11 10.87
N ALA A 243 22.05 7.07 10.43
CA ALA A 243 20.60 6.96 10.44
C ALA A 243 20.04 6.72 9.01
N ILE A 244 19.29 5.66 8.83
CA ILE A 244 18.48 5.40 7.63
C ILE A 244 17.03 5.67 8.04
N VAL A 245 16.42 6.73 7.51
CA VAL A 245 15.11 7.19 7.98
C VAL A 245 14.06 6.93 6.93
N ASN A 246 13.01 6.19 7.31
CA ASN A 246 11.79 6.10 6.50
C ASN A 246 10.87 7.26 6.88
N VAL A 247 10.52 8.09 5.91
CA VAL A 247 9.59 9.21 6.06
C VAL A 247 8.31 8.90 5.30
N ASN A 248 7.17 8.91 5.99
CA ASN A 248 5.88 8.60 5.37
C ASN A 248 5.28 9.86 4.74
N ILE A 249 4.98 9.77 3.46
CA ILE A 249 4.20 10.77 2.73
C ILE A 249 2.80 10.20 2.54
N GLY A 250 2.06 10.11 3.65
CA GLY A 250 0.75 9.48 3.76
C GLY A 250 0.81 8.08 4.37
N THR A 251 0.63 7.97 5.71
CA THR A 251 0.52 6.66 6.39
C THR A 251 -0.71 5.89 5.94
N THR A 252 -0.67 4.57 6.03
CA THR A 252 -1.71 3.68 5.47
C THR A 252 -3.08 3.90 6.11
N VAL A 253 -3.15 4.03 7.43
CA VAL A 253 -4.42 4.08 8.17
C VAL A 253 -4.96 5.50 8.27
N LYS A 254 -4.11 6.48 8.60
CA LYS A 254 -4.53 7.87 8.87
C LYS A 254 -4.18 8.85 7.76
N GLY A 255 -3.42 8.43 6.75
CA GLY A 255 -2.96 9.31 5.68
C GLY A 255 -2.08 10.46 6.17
N ALA A 256 -1.42 10.29 7.31
CA ALA A 256 -0.57 11.30 7.93
C ALA A 256 0.72 11.52 7.12
N ILE A 257 1.20 12.75 7.10
CA ILE A 257 2.42 13.15 6.39
C ILE A 257 3.45 13.58 7.42
N ASP A 258 4.57 12.90 7.46
CA ASP A 258 5.68 13.23 8.34
C ASP A 258 6.28 14.60 7.99
N ASP A 259 6.63 15.40 9.01
CA ASP A 259 7.29 16.69 8.82
C ASP A 259 8.76 16.49 8.42
N LEU A 260 8.99 16.31 7.10
CA LEU A 260 10.33 16.10 6.52
C LEU A 260 11.32 17.18 6.93
N ASP A 261 10.92 18.44 6.98
CA ASP A 261 11.82 19.55 7.36
C ASP A 261 12.23 19.48 8.84
N ARG A 262 11.30 19.07 9.69
CA ARG A 262 11.57 18.89 11.12
C ARG A 262 12.46 17.65 11.36
N ILE A 263 12.24 16.58 10.61
CA ILE A 263 13.08 15.36 10.65
C ILE A 263 14.53 15.72 10.26
N ILE A 264 14.73 16.41 9.13
CA ILE A 264 16.05 16.86 8.67
C ILE A 264 16.72 17.73 9.74
N ARG A 265 16.02 18.76 10.24
CA ARG A 265 16.55 19.62 11.31
C ARG A 265 16.89 18.84 12.58
N THR A 266 16.16 17.78 12.90
CA THR A 266 16.43 16.91 14.06
C THR A 266 17.72 16.13 13.86
N LEU A 267 17.91 15.52 12.68
CA LEU A 267 19.15 14.83 12.30
C LEU A 267 20.36 15.75 12.40
N GLU A 268 20.27 16.96 11.83
CA GLU A 268 21.35 17.95 11.87
C GLU A 268 21.70 18.39 13.30
N LYS A 269 20.67 18.67 14.13
CA LYS A 269 20.87 19.07 15.54
C LYS A 269 21.43 17.96 16.41
N CYS A 270 21.20 16.70 16.06
CA CYS A 270 21.77 15.53 16.75
C CYS A 270 23.14 15.12 16.20
N GLY A 271 23.73 15.88 15.28
CA GLY A 271 25.09 15.63 14.76
C GLY A 271 25.16 14.57 13.66
N PHE A 272 24.06 14.32 12.94
CA PHE A 272 24.00 13.34 11.85
C PHE A 272 24.16 13.96 10.46
N ARG A 273 24.60 15.22 10.32
CA ARG A 273 24.60 16.00 9.07
C ARG A 273 25.10 15.23 7.84
N ASP A 274 26.17 14.44 7.97
CA ASP A 274 26.80 13.68 6.87
C ASP A 274 26.64 12.16 7.04
N ARG A 275 25.75 11.72 7.92
CA ARG A 275 25.59 10.32 8.32
C ARG A 275 24.12 9.91 8.37
N PHE A 276 23.34 10.33 7.37
CA PHE A 276 21.96 9.87 7.25
C PHE A 276 21.56 9.65 5.79
N TYR A 277 20.59 8.80 5.61
CA TYR A 277 19.89 8.59 4.35
C TYR A 277 18.37 8.65 4.62
N ILE A 278 17.64 9.38 3.80
CA ILE A 278 16.16 9.49 3.92
C ILE A 278 15.52 8.83 2.71
N HIS A 279 14.69 7.82 2.97
CA HIS A 279 13.74 7.26 2.02
C HIS A 279 12.34 7.85 2.29
N CYS A 280 11.69 8.39 1.27
CA CYS A 280 10.32 8.87 1.35
C CYS A 280 9.35 7.82 0.78
N ASP A 281 8.61 7.14 1.66
CA ASP A 281 7.48 6.28 1.25
C ASP A 281 6.27 7.17 0.93
N GLY A 282 6.08 7.41 -0.35
CA GLY A 282 4.98 8.19 -0.90
C GLY A 282 3.97 7.34 -1.67
N ALA A 283 3.75 6.08 -1.26
CA ALA A 283 2.97 5.10 -2.01
C ALA A 283 1.64 5.62 -2.58
N LEU A 284 0.91 6.44 -1.84
CA LEU A 284 -0.29 7.14 -2.32
C LEU A 284 -0.03 8.65 -2.49
N ALA A 285 0.33 9.32 -1.41
CA ALA A 285 0.33 10.78 -1.37
C ALA A 285 1.59 11.41 -1.98
N GLY A 286 2.65 10.63 -2.26
CA GLY A 286 3.84 11.12 -2.95
C GLY A 286 3.56 11.74 -4.33
N LEU A 287 2.54 11.19 -5.02
CA LEU A 287 2.04 11.79 -6.27
C LEU A 287 1.06 12.94 -6.02
N MET A 288 0.33 12.95 -4.90
CA MET A 288 -0.69 13.98 -4.63
C MET A 288 -0.08 15.30 -4.14
N MET A 289 0.91 15.23 -3.24
CA MET A 289 1.50 16.41 -2.58
C MET A 289 2.01 17.49 -3.51
N PRO A 290 2.70 17.19 -4.63
CA PRO A 290 3.17 18.22 -5.56
C PRO A 290 2.06 19.08 -6.17
N PHE A 291 0.81 18.62 -6.15
CA PHE A 291 -0.35 19.32 -6.70
C PHE A 291 -1.16 20.10 -5.67
N ILE A 292 -0.74 20.09 -4.40
CA ILE A 292 -1.38 20.82 -3.29
C ILE A 292 -0.48 21.99 -2.91
N LYS A 293 -1.00 23.21 -3.07
CA LYS A 293 -0.19 24.43 -2.94
C LYS A 293 0.46 24.58 -1.55
N GLN A 294 -0.26 24.24 -0.49
CA GLN A 294 0.16 24.38 0.91
C GLN A 294 0.85 23.13 1.46
N ALA A 295 0.97 22.05 0.67
CA ALA A 295 1.58 20.83 1.13
C ALA A 295 3.09 20.99 1.36
N PRO A 296 3.66 20.28 2.35
CA PRO A 296 5.09 20.16 2.51
C PRO A 296 5.73 19.63 1.21
N LYS A 297 6.82 20.29 0.78
CA LYS A 297 7.49 19.86 -0.46
C LYS A 297 8.36 18.65 -0.20
N VAL A 298 8.07 17.57 -0.92
CA VAL A 298 8.98 16.45 -1.15
C VAL A 298 9.78 16.79 -2.39
N THR A 299 11.07 17.03 -2.24
CA THR A 299 11.94 17.51 -3.33
C THR A 299 13.37 17.10 -3.06
N PHE A 300 14.11 16.74 -4.08
CA PHE A 300 15.54 16.42 -4.00
C PHE A 300 16.45 17.64 -3.81
N LYS A 301 15.89 18.85 -3.76
CA LYS A 301 16.59 20.02 -3.21
C LYS A 301 16.85 19.90 -1.71
N LYS A 302 16.12 19.02 -1.04
CA LYS A 302 16.41 18.58 0.35
C LYS A 302 17.31 17.33 0.31
N PRO A 303 18.00 17.01 1.40
CA PRO A 303 18.92 15.86 1.46
C PRO A 303 18.17 14.53 1.60
N ILE A 304 17.22 14.27 0.71
CA ILE A 304 16.56 12.97 0.60
C ILE A 304 17.30 12.09 -0.40
N GLY A 305 17.35 10.80 -0.13
CA GLY A 305 18.05 9.80 -0.95
C GLY A 305 17.17 9.16 -2.01
N SER A 306 15.90 8.87 -1.68
CA SER A 306 14.97 8.24 -2.59
C SER A 306 13.51 8.56 -2.27
N VAL A 307 12.65 8.42 -3.27
CA VAL A 307 11.19 8.50 -3.15
C VAL A 307 10.57 7.33 -3.90
N SER A 308 9.56 6.69 -3.30
CA SER A 308 8.75 5.66 -3.97
C SER A 308 7.28 6.04 -4.02
N VAL A 309 6.59 5.64 -5.09
CA VAL A 309 5.12 5.74 -5.24
C VAL A 309 4.55 4.46 -5.82
N SER A 310 3.26 4.18 -5.56
CA SER A 310 2.55 3.05 -6.16
C SER A 310 1.76 3.51 -7.39
N GLY A 311 2.05 2.93 -8.55
CA GLY A 311 1.38 3.29 -9.80
C GLY A 311 -0.06 2.74 -9.90
N HIS A 312 -0.35 1.63 -9.22
CA HIS A 312 -1.67 1.02 -9.17
C HIS A 312 -2.63 1.69 -8.17
N LYS A 313 -2.15 2.64 -7.35
CA LYS A 313 -3.00 3.42 -6.43
C LYS A 313 -3.64 4.59 -7.16
N PHE A 314 -3.12 5.80 -6.99
CA PHE A 314 -3.72 7.03 -7.53
C PHE A 314 -3.79 7.06 -9.07
N MET A 315 -2.74 6.56 -9.74
CA MET A 315 -2.71 6.50 -11.21
C MET A 315 -3.70 5.49 -11.80
N GLY A 316 -4.07 4.44 -11.05
CA GLY A 316 -5.02 3.43 -11.47
C GLY A 316 -4.46 2.44 -12.50
N CYS A 317 -3.15 2.15 -12.45
CA CYS A 317 -2.59 1.10 -13.29
C CYS A 317 -3.30 -0.24 -12.99
N PRO A 318 -3.75 -1.00 -13.99
CA PRO A 318 -4.52 -2.23 -13.78
C PRO A 318 -3.67 -3.40 -13.28
N VAL A 319 -2.34 -3.26 -13.30
CA VAL A 319 -1.41 -4.23 -12.72
C VAL A 319 -0.66 -3.59 -11.56
N PRO A 320 -0.35 -4.33 -10.48
CA PRO A 320 0.49 -3.81 -9.42
C PRO A 320 1.81 -3.31 -9.98
N CYS A 321 2.16 -2.07 -9.66
CA CYS A 321 3.42 -1.45 -10.05
C CYS A 321 3.73 -0.25 -9.15
N GLY A 322 4.96 0.23 -9.23
CA GLY A 322 5.41 1.44 -8.55
C GLY A 322 6.51 2.14 -9.33
N VAL A 323 6.93 3.27 -8.82
CA VAL A 323 8.08 4.04 -9.31
C VAL A 323 8.99 4.30 -8.14
N VAL A 324 10.27 4.02 -8.26
CA VAL A 324 11.29 4.47 -7.33
C VAL A 324 12.28 5.38 -8.06
N ILE A 325 12.55 6.54 -7.47
CA ILE A 325 13.59 7.47 -7.92
C ILE A 325 14.60 7.63 -6.80
N THR A 326 15.86 7.56 -7.13
CA THR A 326 16.99 7.77 -6.21
C THR A 326 18.04 8.67 -6.88
N ARG A 327 18.92 9.25 -6.08
CA ARG A 327 20.08 9.99 -6.64
C ARG A 327 20.99 9.04 -7.40
N LEU A 328 21.44 9.44 -8.57
CA LEU A 328 22.34 8.65 -9.41
C LEU A 328 23.64 8.26 -8.66
N GLU A 329 24.16 9.15 -7.85
CA GLU A 329 25.37 8.89 -7.05
C GLU A 329 25.19 7.76 -6.04
N HIS A 330 23.96 7.59 -5.49
CA HIS A 330 23.66 6.58 -4.49
C HIS A 330 23.49 5.18 -5.08
N VAL A 331 23.02 5.05 -6.34
CA VAL A 331 22.75 3.74 -6.92
C VAL A 331 24.00 2.97 -7.29
N LYS A 332 25.14 3.66 -7.43
CA LYS A 332 26.40 3.05 -7.82
C LYS A 332 26.84 1.89 -6.90
N VAL A 333 26.45 1.93 -5.63
CA VAL A 333 26.77 0.87 -4.66
C VAL A 333 26.04 -0.45 -4.94
N LEU A 334 24.93 -0.40 -5.70
CA LEU A 334 24.14 -1.59 -6.07
C LEU A 334 24.44 -2.09 -7.47
N SER A 335 25.04 -1.25 -8.33
CA SER A 335 25.18 -1.54 -9.76
C SER A 335 26.18 -2.66 -10.01
N THR A 336 25.73 -3.72 -10.69
CA THR A 336 26.53 -4.89 -11.07
C THR A 336 26.43 -5.12 -12.57
N ASP A 337 27.56 -5.38 -13.24
CA ASP A 337 27.58 -5.72 -14.66
C ASP A 337 27.09 -7.14 -14.87
N ILE A 338 26.13 -7.32 -15.78
CA ILE A 338 25.54 -8.63 -16.15
C ILE A 338 25.89 -8.95 -17.59
N GLU A 339 26.89 -9.82 -17.77
CA GLU A 339 27.48 -10.09 -19.06
C GLU A 339 26.47 -10.58 -20.10
N TYR A 340 25.63 -11.56 -19.78
CA TYR A 340 24.68 -12.15 -20.74
C TYR A 340 23.57 -11.17 -21.16
N LEU A 341 23.30 -10.13 -20.38
CA LEU A 341 22.38 -9.05 -20.73
C LEU A 341 23.06 -7.95 -21.54
N SER A 342 24.38 -7.90 -21.55
CA SER A 342 25.17 -6.78 -22.04
C SER A 342 24.75 -5.44 -21.41
N SER A 343 24.41 -5.48 -20.12
CA SER A 343 23.84 -4.38 -19.36
C SER A 343 24.26 -4.47 -17.90
N ARG A 344 23.87 -3.48 -17.12
CA ARG A 344 23.98 -3.49 -15.66
C ARG A 344 22.65 -3.84 -15.01
N ASP A 345 22.70 -4.15 -13.72
CA ASP A 345 21.51 -4.25 -12.90
C ASP A 345 21.78 -3.65 -11.51
N ALA A 346 20.84 -2.85 -11.07
CA ALA A 346 20.76 -2.29 -9.72
C ALA A 346 19.32 -2.40 -9.15
N THR A 347 18.48 -3.19 -9.82
CA THR A 347 17.08 -3.41 -9.43
C THR A 347 16.96 -4.54 -8.42
N ILE A 348 15.79 -4.68 -7.78
CA ILE A 348 15.51 -5.82 -6.88
C ILE A 348 15.16 -7.07 -7.68
N MET A 349 14.36 -6.91 -8.75
CA MET A 349 13.83 -8.02 -9.54
C MET A 349 14.52 -8.08 -10.91
N GLY A 350 15.06 -9.25 -11.27
CA GLY A 350 15.71 -9.45 -12.55
C GLY A 350 14.75 -9.28 -13.73
N SER A 351 13.58 -9.94 -13.68
CA SER A 351 12.50 -9.73 -14.64
C SER A 351 11.52 -8.68 -14.11
N ARG A 352 11.18 -7.70 -14.96
CA ARG A 352 10.26 -6.63 -14.59
C ARG A 352 9.12 -6.50 -15.60
N ASN A 353 7.91 -6.22 -15.10
CA ASN A 353 6.70 -6.10 -15.91
C ASN A 353 6.83 -4.95 -16.93
N GLY A 354 7.01 -5.29 -18.21
CA GLY A 354 7.13 -4.30 -19.28
C GLY A 354 5.80 -3.65 -19.72
N HIS A 355 4.65 -4.17 -19.30
CA HIS A 355 3.36 -3.52 -19.56
C HIS A 355 3.12 -2.35 -18.61
N ALA A 356 3.57 -2.43 -17.36
CA ALA A 356 3.37 -1.39 -16.35
C ALA A 356 3.87 0.00 -16.79
N PRO A 357 5.08 0.16 -17.35
CA PRO A 357 5.53 1.44 -17.89
C PRO A 357 4.60 2.02 -18.94
N MET A 358 4.05 1.19 -19.81
CA MET A 358 3.14 1.60 -20.88
C MET A 358 1.80 2.10 -20.33
N PHE A 359 1.23 1.44 -19.32
CA PHE A 359 0.02 1.90 -18.64
C PHE A 359 0.24 3.23 -17.92
N LEU A 360 1.36 3.38 -17.22
CA LEU A 360 1.71 4.63 -16.52
C LEU A 360 1.92 5.77 -17.52
N TRP A 361 2.68 5.54 -18.58
CA TRP A 361 2.91 6.51 -19.65
C TRP A 361 1.60 6.97 -20.30
N TYR A 362 0.71 6.01 -20.62
CA TYR A 362 -0.60 6.31 -21.20
C TYR A 362 -1.45 7.18 -20.26
N THR A 363 -1.50 6.83 -18.98
CA THR A 363 -2.24 7.58 -17.97
C THR A 363 -1.69 9.00 -17.83
N LEU A 364 -0.37 9.16 -17.79
CA LEU A 364 0.29 10.46 -17.70
C LEU A 364 -0.02 11.32 -18.93
N ASN A 365 0.02 10.75 -20.14
CA ASN A 365 -0.33 11.47 -21.36
C ASN A 365 -1.83 11.81 -21.44
N LYS A 366 -2.72 10.91 -21.02
CA LYS A 366 -4.16 11.13 -21.01
C LYS A 366 -4.58 12.23 -20.04
N LYS A 367 -4.00 12.26 -18.84
CA LYS A 367 -4.38 13.20 -17.76
C LYS A 367 -3.52 14.46 -17.75
N GLY A 368 -2.23 14.31 -17.98
CA GLY A 368 -1.26 15.39 -17.84
C GLY A 368 -1.25 16.03 -16.45
N TYR A 369 -0.42 17.03 -16.25
CA TYR A 369 -0.31 17.76 -14.98
C TYR A 369 -1.65 18.36 -14.52
N ARG A 370 -2.41 18.96 -15.45
CA ARG A 370 -3.69 19.62 -15.13
C ARG A 370 -4.78 18.63 -14.73
N GLY A 371 -4.84 17.46 -15.38
CA GLY A 371 -5.80 16.41 -15.06
C GLY A 371 -5.53 15.81 -13.68
N ILE A 372 -4.27 15.45 -13.39
CA ILE A 372 -3.87 14.94 -12.08
C ILE A 372 -4.20 15.95 -10.97
N ARG A 373 -3.89 17.23 -11.16
CA ARG A 373 -4.24 18.30 -10.21
C ARG A 373 -5.74 18.38 -9.93
N LYS A 374 -6.59 18.27 -10.99
CA LYS A 374 -8.05 18.27 -10.82
C LYS A 374 -8.53 17.07 -10.02
N GLU A 375 -7.96 15.89 -10.27
CA GLU A 375 -8.29 14.66 -9.53
C GLU A 375 -7.87 14.76 -8.06
N VAL A 376 -6.66 15.25 -7.75
CA VAL A 376 -6.22 15.48 -6.37
C VAL A 376 -7.18 16.42 -5.65
N GLN A 377 -7.54 17.55 -6.26
CA GLN A 377 -8.48 18.50 -5.68
C GLN A 377 -9.87 17.88 -5.47
N LYS A 378 -10.33 17.02 -6.39
CA LYS A 378 -11.60 16.28 -6.23
C LYS A 378 -11.54 15.36 -5.03
N CYS A 379 -10.47 14.53 -4.92
CA CYS A 379 -10.29 13.61 -3.80
C CYS A 379 -10.32 14.33 -2.45
N LEU A 380 -9.60 15.44 -2.30
CA LEU A 380 -9.57 16.21 -1.06
C LEU A 380 -10.95 16.79 -0.72
N ARG A 381 -11.63 17.43 -1.69
CA ARG A 381 -13.00 17.95 -1.45
C ARG A 381 -13.97 16.87 -1.02
N ASN A 382 -13.93 15.71 -1.71
CA ASN A 382 -14.82 14.59 -1.40
C ASN A 382 -14.48 13.95 -0.05
N ALA A 383 -13.21 13.92 0.36
CA ALA A 383 -12.79 13.44 1.68
C ALA A 383 -13.33 14.38 2.79
N HIS A 384 -13.21 15.70 2.62
CA HIS A 384 -13.82 16.65 3.54
C HIS A 384 -15.35 16.52 3.60
N HIS A 385 -16.00 16.32 2.45
CA HIS A 385 -17.45 16.06 2.40
C HIS A 385 -17.81 14.82 3.24
N LEU A 386 -17.12 13.70 3.05
CA LEU A 386 -17.36 12.47 3.81
C LEU A 386 -17.15 12.69 5.30
N ALA A 387 -16.03 13.30 5.71
CA ALA A 387 -15.72 13.54 7.12
C ALA A 387 -16.80 14.41 7.80
N ASN A 388 -17.30 15.42 7.11
CA ASN A 388 -18.37 16.29 7.62
C ASN A 388 -19.69 15.52 7.75
N ARG A 389 -20.08 14.76 6.72
CA ARG A 389 -21.30 13.94 6.73
C ARG A 389 -21.31 12.91 7.86
N LEU A 390 -20.17 12.25 8.11
CA LEU A 390 -20.03 11.33 9.23
C LEU A 390 -20.21 12.02 10.57
N ARG A 391 -19.55 13.18 10.78
CA ARG A 391 -19.66 13.95 12.02
C ARG A 391 -21.08 14.49 12.24
N GLU A 392 -21.75 14.99 11.21
CA GLU A 392 -23.14 15.42 11.24
C GLU A 392 -24.09 14.29 11.63
N ALA A 393 -23.77 13.06 11.21
CA ALA A 393 -24.51 11.85 11.57
C ALA A 393 -24.16 11.28 12.96
N GLY A 394 -23.35 11.99 13.76
CA GLY A 394 -22.91 11.52 15.08
C GLY A 394 -21.93 10.36 15.04
N VAL A 395 -21.19 10.19 13.95
CA VAL A 395 -20.12 9.20 13.78
C VAL A 395 -18.78 9.88 14.06
N SER A 396 -18.01 9.35 15.02
CA SER A 396 -16.65 9.84 15.31
C SER A 396 -15.78 9.70 14.08
N ALA A 397 -15.23 10.80 13.56
CA ALA A 397 -14.44 10.80 12.34
C ALA A 397 -13.28 11.80 12.39
N TYR A 398 -12.17 11.44 11.74
CA TYR A 398 -10.96 12.23 11.63
C TYR A 398 -10.46 12.28 10.18
N LEU A 399 -9.91 13.40 9.80
CA LEU A 399 -9.28 13.62 8.50
C LEU A 399 -8.06 14.52 8.68
N ASN A 400 -6.89 14.06 8.29
CA ASN A 400 -5.71 14.90 8.11
C ASN A 400 -5.96 15.89 6.95
N GLU A 401 -5.62 17.16 7.14
CA GLU A 401 -5.96 18.27 6.24
C GLU A 401 -5.61 18.01 4.76
N LEU A 402 -4.47 17.39 4.50
CA LEU A 402 -3.96 17.16 3.16
C LEU A 402 -4.21 15.71 2.66
N SER A 403 -4.97 14.92 3.40
CA SER A 403 -5.23 13.52 3.10
C SER A 403 -6.55 13.32 2.37
N SER A 404 -6.63 12.25 1.59
CA SER A 404 -7.88 11.70 1.06
C SER A 404 -8.37 10.48 1.86
N THR A 405 -7.71 10.14 2.98
CA THR A 405 -8.08 9.03 3.86
C THR A 405 -8.89 9.55 5.04
N VAL A 406 -10.16 9.16 5.11
CA VAL A 406 -11.07 9.53 6.20
C VAL A 406 -11.15 8.38 7.18
N VAL A 407 -10.72 8.61 8.40
CA VAL A 407 -10.76 7.63 9.50
C VAL A 407 -12.03 7.84 10.31
N PHE A 408 -12.68 6.77 10.73
CA PHE A 408 -13.89 6.84 11.54
C PHE A 408 -14.04 5.60 12.44
N GLU A 409 -14.97 5.62 13.37
CA GLU A 409 -15.24 4.49 14.24
C GLU A 409 -15.60 3.24 13.43
N ARG A 410 -15.01 2.08 13.80
CA ARG A 410 -15.23 0.81 13.09
C ARG A 410 -16.70 0.39 13.18
N PRO A 411 -17.35 0.06 12.05
CA PRO A 411 -18.65 -0.59 12.05
C PRO A 411 -18.59 -1.95 12.77
N HIS A 412 -19.62 -2.27 13.55
CA HIS A 412 -19.68 -3.55 14.29
C HIS A 412 -20.08 -4.72 13.40
N ASP A 413 -20.81 -4.46 12.32
CA ASP A 413 -21.28 -5.48 11.40
C ASP A 413 -20.18 -5.83 10.36
N GLU A 414 -19.66 -7.03 10.44
CA GLU A 414 -18.66 -7.54 9.50
C GLU A 414 -19.22 -7.70 8.07
N ALA A 415 -20.55 -7.92 7.90
CA ALA A 415 -21.15 -7.95 6.57
C ALA A 415 -21.12 -6.57 5.91
N PHE A 416 -21.37 -5.50 6.68
CA PHE A 416 -21.21 -4.12 6.21
C PHE A 416 -19.74 -3.80 5.86
N VAL A 417 -18.80 -4.17 6.75
CA VAL A 417 -17.36 -4.01 6.50
C VAL A 417 -16.94 -4.73 5.22
N HIS A 418 -17.40 -5.97 5.03
CA HIS A 418 -17.10 -6.77 3.85
C HIS A 418 -17.74 -6.19 2.57
N LYS A 419 -19.00 -5.74 2.64
CA LYS A 419 -19.71 -5.13 1.52
C LYS A 419 -18.95 -3.91 0.99
N TRP A 420 -18.62 -2.96 1.87
CA TRP A 420 -17.93 -1.72 1.52
C TRP A 420 -16.40 -1.87 1.44
N GLN A 421 -15.89 -3.10 1.69
CA GLN A 421 -14.47 -3.44 1.67
C GLN A 421 -13.63 -2.47 2.52
N LEU A 422 -14.11 -2.18 3.73
CA LEU A 422 -13.43 -1.26 4.64
C LEU A 422 -12.15 -1.89 5.19
N ALA A 423 -11.11 -1.10 5.31
CA ALA A 423 -9.90 -1.48 6.04
C ALA A 423 -10.06 -1.04 7.50
N CYS A 424 -9.94 -2.01 8.41
CA CYS A 424 -10.16 -1.81 9.83
C CYS A 424 -8.90 -2.10 10.64
N GLU A 425 -8.63 -1.28 11.64
CA GLU A 425 -7.56 -1.47 12.61
C GLU A 425 -8.04 -1.11 14.01
N GLY A 426 -8.03 -2.08 14.93
CA GLY A 426 -8.55 -1.88 16.28
C GLY A 426 -10.00 -1.38 16.28
N SER A 427 -10.24 -0.22 16.87
CA SER A 427 -11.55 0.43 17.02
C SER A 427 -11.92 1.37 15.86
N ILE A 428 -11.07 1.52 14.86
CA ILE A 428 -11.27 2.42 13.71
C ILE A 428 -11.32 1.67 12.38
N ALA A 429 -11.94 2.32 11.41
CA ALA A 429 -11.93 1.95 10.01
C ALA A 429 -11.57 3.18 9.16
N HIS A 430 -11.20 2.97 7.91
CA HIS A 430 -11.00 4.10 7.01
C HIS A 430 -11.62 3.89 5.63
N VAL A 431 -11.94 5.01 5.00
CA VAL A 431 -12.27 5.16 3.58
C VAL A 431 -11.18 5.96 2.91
N VAL A 432 -10.65 5.47 1.78
CA VAL A 432 -9.71 6.22 0.95
C VAL A 432 -10.44 6.79 -0.26
N VAL A 433 -10.59 8.10 -0.29
CA VAL A 433 -11.31 8.79 -1.36
C VAL A 433 -10.40 8.95 -2.58
N MET A 434 -10.67 8.13 -3.60
CA MET A 434 -9.92 8.05 -4.85
C MET A 434 -10.65 8.79 -6.00
N PRO A 435 -10.01 9.03 -7.15
CA PRO A 435 -10.63 9.76 -8.28
C PRO A 435 -11.97 9.19 -8.77
N ASN A 436 -12.16 7.88 -8.70
CA ASN A 436 -13.40 7.18 -9.06
C ASN A 436 -14.52 7.30 -8.01
N VAL A 437 -14.22 7.79 -6.81
CA VAL A 437 -15.21 7.90 -5.73
C VAL A 437 -16.02 9.17 -5.88
N SER A 438 -17.30 9.03 -6.24
CA SER A 438 -18.25 10.15 -6.39
C SER A 438 -18.84 10.56 -5.04
N VAL A 439 -19.37 11.79 -4.97
CA VAL A 439 -20.14 12.28 -3.80
C VAL A 439 -21.38 11.42 -3.57
N GLU A 440 -22.04 10.97 -4.63
CA GLU A 440 -23.20 10.08 -4.55
C GLU A 440 -22.83 8.76 -3.85
N LYS A 441 -21.74 8.11 -4.28
CA LYS A 441 -21.25 6.87 -3.63
C LYS A 441 -20.96 7.08 -2.14
N LEU A 442 -20.37 8.23 -1.77
CA LEU A 442 -20.12 8.57 -0.37
C LEU A 442 -21.41 8.83 0.42
N ASN A 443 -22.40 9.47 -0.18
CA ASN A 443 -23.71 9.68 0.45
C ASN A 443 -24.42 8.34 0.68
N ASN A 444 -24.46 7.46 -0.32
CA ASN A 444 -25.06 6.13 -0.19
C ASN A 444 -24.38 5.32 0.92
N PHE A 445 -23.03 5.39 1.01
CA PHE A 445 -22.28 4.76 2.11
C PHE A 445 -22.70 5.29 3.47
N VAL A 446 -22.80 6.62 3.65
CA VAL A 446 -23.19 7.24 4.93
C VAL A 446 -24.63 6.94 5.28
N GLU A 447 -25.56 7.00 4.31
CA GLU A 447 -26.99 6.69 4.53
C GLU A 447 -27.17 5.24 4.97
N GLU A 448 -26.48 4.30 4.33
CA GLU A 448 -26.52 2.89 4.73
C GLU A 448 -25.91 2.69 6.12
N LEU A 449 -24.75 3.31 6.41
CA LEU A 449 -24.12 3.28 7.72
C LEU A 449 -25.07 3.75 8.83
N ILE A 450 -25.77 4.89 8.60
CA ILE A 450 -26.74 5.45 9.56
C ILE A 450 -27.92 4.49 9.74
N GLY A 451 -28.41 3.89 8.66
CA GLY A 451 -29.58 2.98 8.70
C GLY A 451 -29.29 1.68 9.43
N GLU A 452 -28.07 1.14 9.30
CA GLU A 452 -27.68 -0.12 9.95
C GLU A 452 -27.17 0.09 11.39
N ARG A 453 -26.59 1.24 11.72
CA ARG A 453 -25.96 1.51 13.00
C ARG A 453 -26.86 1.24 14.23
N PRO A 454 -28.16 1.60 14.26
CA PRO A 454 -29.05 1.28 15.37
C PRO A 454 -29.22 -0.24 15.62
N ARG A 455 -29.20 -1.04 14.57
CA ARG A 455 -29.38 -2.51 14.64
C ARG A 455 -28.20 -3.20 15.29
N TRP A 456 -27.01 -2.62 15.24
CA TRP A 456 -25.81 -3.21 15.83
C TRP A 456 -25.81 -3.18 17.37
N HIS A 457 -26.80 -2.50 17.97
CA HIS A 457 -26.90 -2.27 19.41
C HIS A 457 -28.23 -2.77 20.01
N GLU A 458 -28.95 -3.66 19.29
CA GLU A 458 -30.18 -4.27 19.79
C GLU A 458 -29.89 -5.06 21.08
N GLY A 459 -30.43 -4.59 22.23
CA GLY A 459 -30.34 -5.24 23.54
C GLY A 459 -29.74 -4.43 24.69
N GLY A 460 -29.22 -3.21 24.45
CA GLY A 460 -28.55 -2.50 25.55
C GLY A 460 -28.27 -1.01 25.37
N GLY A 461 -29.08 -0.29 24.59
CA GLY A 461 -28.91 1.15 24.40
C GLY A 461 -27.64 1.50 23.59
N PHE A 462 -27.80 2.29 22.53
CA PHE A 462 -26.70 2.74 21.67
C PHE A 462 -25.70 3.57 22.49
N ARG A 463 -24.44 3.11 22.55
CA ARG A 463 -23.34 3.93 23.04
C ARG A 463 -22.32 4.07 21.92
N VAL A 464 -22.04 5.31 21.53
CA VAL A 464 -20.94 5.63 20.59
C VAL A 464 -19.64 5.12 21.18
N PRO A 465 -18.87 4.27 20.45
CA PRO A 465 -17.61 3.75 20.94
C PRO A 465 -16.61 4.86 21.20
N CYS A 466 -15.77 4.69 22.23
CA CYS A 466 -14.69 5.65 22.49
C CYS A 466 -13.49 5.33 21.59
N VAL A 467 -13.23 6.20 20.65
CA VAL A 467 -12.09 6.13 19.70
C VAL A 467 -11.07 7.27 19.93
N ALA A 468 -11.17 7.95 21.07
CA ALA A 468 -10.33 9.11 21.41
C ALA A 468 -8.83 8.81 21.41
N LYS A 469 -8.45 7.56 21.72
CA LYS A 469 -7.06 7.11 21.68
C LYS A 469 -6.50 7.12 20.24
N ASP A 470 -7.35 6.81 19.26
CA ASP A 470 -6.95 6.59 17.88
C ASP A 470 -7.03 7.87 17.03
N ILE A 471 -8.02 8.73 17.32
CA ILE A 471 -8.31 9.94 16.50
C ILE A 471 -8.33 11.26 17.29
N GLY A 472 -7.97 11.25 18.57
CA GLY A 472 -8.03 12.41 19.45
C GLY A 472 -9.39 12.62 20.14
N GLN A 473 -9.33 13.27 21.31
CA GLN A 473 -10.53 13.52 22.11
C GLN A 473 -11.52 14.48 21.40
N GLU A 474 -10.97 15.42 20.64
CA GLU A 474 -11.74 16.44 19.91
C GLU A 474 -12.55 15.86 18.74
N ASN A 475 -12.17 14.69 18.22
CA ASN A 475 -12.84 14.01 17.12
C ASN A 475 -13.75 12.85 17.59
N CYS A 476 -13.69 12.52 18.89
CA CYS A 476 -14.47 11.44 19.48
C CYS A 476 -15.81 11.93 19.99
N LEU A 477 -16.90 11.35 19.50
CA LEU A 477 -18.29 11.72 19.85
C LEU A 477 -18.90 10.77 20.89
N CYS A 478 -18.11 9.99 21.64
CA CYS A 478 -18.62 9.17 22.73
C CYS A 478 -19.13 10.02 23.89
N GLY A 479 -20.01 9.45 24.73
CA GLY A 479 -20.64 10.17 25.85
C GLY A 479 -19.68 10.84 26.86
N VAL A 480 -18.38 10.45 26.85
CA VAL A 480 -17.35 11.06 27.69
C VAL A 480 -16.74 12.30 27.02
N HIS A 481 -16.59 12.32 25.70
CA HIS A 481 -15.87 13.34 24.96
C HIS A 481 -16.75 14.31 24.17
N ASP A 482 -18.02 13.95 23.91
CA ASP A 482 -18.95 14.85 23.22
C ASP A 482 -19.27 16.07 24.08
N LYS A 483 -18.80 17.23 23.62
CA LYS A 483 -19.02 18.52 24.28
C LYS A 483 -20.51 18.93 24.31
N LYS A 484 -21.32 18.42 23.35
CA LYS A 484 -22.78 18.73 23.31
C LYS A 484 -23.56 18.00 24.38
N LEU A 485 -23.08 16.83 24.85
CA LEU A 485 -23.70 16.05 25.92
C LEU A 485 -23.27 16.50 27.34
N ARG A 486 -22.26 17.40 27.45
CA ARG A 486 -21.79 17.91 28.75
C ARG A 486 -22.54 19.12 29.24
N VAL A 487 -23.55 19.62 28.52
CA VAL A 487 -24.36 20.82 28.85
C VAL A 487 -25.80 20.39 29.15
N VAL A 488 -25.99 19.37 29.99
CA VAL A 488 -27.27 19.06 30.63
C VAL A 488 -27.00 18.77 32.11
#